data_141842a4f344a00a25859bce6984f81f
#
_entry.id   141842a4f344a00a25859bce6984f81f
#
_cell.length_a   1.000
_cell.length_b   1.000
_cell.length_c   1.000
_cell.angle_alpha   90.00
_cell.angle_beta   90.00
_cell.angle_gamma   90.00
#
_symmetry.space_group_name_H-M   'P 1'
#
loop_
_entity.id
_entity.type
_entity.pdbx_description
1 polymer ?
#
loop_
_entity_poly.entity_id
_entity_poly.type
_entity_poly.pdbx_seq_one_letter_code
_entity_poly.pdbx_strand_id
1 'polypeptide(L)'
;IYQNDIFRIGVAISDRPEGPFIPQPDPMRGSYSMDPAVLNDGDDNYYMYFGGLWGGQLQRYRDNKALESGATFPADNEPSIPGRVAKLSADMLQFAEEPKAVVILDENGQPLTAGDNERRFFEASWMHKYNGKYYFSYSTGDTHRLCYAIGDNPYGPFTYQGVILTPVVGWTTHHSIVEYRGKWYLFHHDSVPSGGRTWLRSLKVCELEYDAEGKIITIEGLD
;
A
#
# COMPACT_ATOMS: atom_id res chain seq x y z
N ILE A 1 2.61 -15.96 -3.43
CA ILE A 1 3.34 -17.13 -3.96
C ILE A 1 4.84 -16.85 -3.90
N TYR A 2 5.61 -17.77 -3.36
CA TYR A 2 7.07 -17.72 -3.30
C TYR A 2 7.65 -18.68 -4.32
N GLN A 3 8.43 -18.19 -5.27
CA GLN A 3 8.99 -18.98 -6.36
C GLN A 3 10.40 -18.48 -6.67
N ASN A 4 11.39 -19.40 -6.70
CA ASN A 4 12.79 -19.08 -6.98
C ASN A 4 13.36 -17.95 -6.11
N ASP A 5 13.09 -18.00 -4.80
CA ASP A 5 13.48 -16.97 -3.82
C ASP A 5 12.92 -15.56 -4.09
N ILE A 6 11.85 -15.47 -4.87
CA ILE A 6 11.18 -14.23 -5.24
C ILE A 6 9.68 -14.33 -4.92
N PHE A 7 9.12 -13.28 -4.30
CA PHE A 7 7.67 -13.16 -4.16
C PHE A 7 7.03 -12.92 -5.54
N ARG A 8 5.85 -13.53 -5.72
CA ARG A 8 4.97 -13.31 -6.86
C ARG A 8 3.55 -13.11 -6.37
N ILE A 9 2.79 -12.28 -7.05
CA ILE A 9 1.38 -12.07 -6.75
C ILE A 9 0.58 -13.17 -7.45
N GLY A 10 -0.21 -13.91 -6.65
CA GLY A 10 -1.13 -14.92 -7.17
C GLY A 10 -2.56 -14.45 -7.07
N VAL A 11 -3.44 -15.03 -7.88
CA VAL A 11 -4.87 -14.77 -7.88
C VAL A 11 -5.62 -16.05 -7.57
N ALA A 12 -6.68 -15.97 -6.78
CA ALA A 12 -7.65 -17.03 -6.59
C ALA A 12 -9.06 -16.48 -6.83
N ILE A 13 -9.93 -17.25 -7.44
CA ILE A 13 -11.27 -16.85 -7.86
C ILE A 13 -12.32 -17.66 -7.11
N SER A 14 -13.43 -17.01 -6.77
CA SER A 14 -14.62 -17.65 -6.22
C SER A 14 -15.87 -16.95 -6.74
N ASP A 15 -16.96 -17.70 -6.86
CA ASP A 15 -18.30 -17.17 -7.16
C ASP A 15 -18.99 -16.56 -5.94
N ARG A 16 -18.39 -16.72 -4.74
CA ARG A 16 -18.95 -16.25 -3.46
C ARG A 16 -17.85 -15.66 -2.58
N PRO A 17 -18.14 -14.62 -1.79
CA PRO A 17 -17.17 -13.96 -0.94
C PRO A 17 -16.58 -14.88 0.14
N GLU A 18 -17.33 -15.88 0.59
CA GLU A 18 -16.86 -16.87 1.56
C GLU A 18 -16.06 -18.02 0.93
N GLY A 19 -15.94 -18.06 -0.38
CA GLY A 19 -15.23 -19.11 -1.12
C GLY A 19 -16.13 -20.34 -1.41
N PRO A 20 -15.52 -21.50 -1.75
CA PRO A 20 -14.07 -21.74 -1.80
C PRO A 20 -13.36 -20.94 -2.91
N PHE A 21 -12.16 -20.48 -2.64
CA PHE A 21 -11.32 -19.79 -3.64
C PHE A 21 -10.43 -20.79 -4.36
N ILE A 22 -10.48 -20.76 -5.69
CA ILE A 22 -9.66 -21.64 -6.56
C ILE A 22 -8.46 -20.83 -7.06
N PRO A 23 -7.22 -21.19 -6.66
CA PRO A 23 -6.03 -20.48 -7.09
C PRO A 23 -5.78 -20.69 -8.60
N GLN A 24 -5.34 -19.65 -9.28
CA GLN A 24 -4.83 -19.76 -10.63
C GLN A 24 -3.51 -20.55 -10.62
N PRO A 25 -3.22 -21.35 -11.65
CA PRO A 25 -2.06 -22.23 -11.68
C PRO A 25 -0.74 -21.46 -11.66
N ASP A 26 -0.70 -20.29 -12.28
CA ASP A 26 0.48 -19.44 -12.40
C ASP A 26 0.26 -18.10 -11.70
N PRO A 27 1.32 -17.49 -11.14
CA PRO A 27 1.25 -16.13 -10.64
C PRO A 27 1.09 -15.12 -11.79
N MET A 28 0.67 -13.90 -11.45
CA MET A 28 0.61 -12.79 -12.39
C MET A 28 2.00 -12.56 -13.01
N ARG A 29 2.07 -12.55 -14.33
CA ARG A 29 3.34 -12.37 -15.08
C ARG A 29 3.92 -10.99 -14.80
N GLY A 30 5.24 -10.93 -14.56
CA GLY A 30 5.94 -9.69 -14.25
C GLY A 30 5.71 -9.19 -12.83
N SER A 31 4.90 -9.88 -12.00
CA SER A 31 4.71 -9.50 -10.60
C SER A 31 5.94 -9.80 -9.75
N TYR A 32 6.13 -9.01 -8.71
CA TYR A 32 7.18 -9.15 -7.70
C TYR A 32 6.74 -8.45 -6.42
N SER A 33 7.50 -8.60 -5.33
CA SER A 33 7.18 -8.01 -4.05
C SER A 33 5.84 -8.51 -3.44
N MET A 34 5.16 -7.72 -2.63
CA MET A 34 4.02 -8.14 -1.82
C MET A 34 2.99 -7.02 -1.60
N ASP A 35 2.00 -7.27 -0.76
CA ASP A 35 1.00 -6.34 -0.26
C ASP A 35 0.13 -5.69 -1.35
N PRO A 36 -0.50 -6.50 -2.22
CA PRO A 36 -1.36 -5.98 -3.26
C PRO A 36 -2.68 -5.44 -2.69
N ALA A 37 -3.07 -4.25 -3.14
CA ALA A 37 -4.40 -3.68 -2.97
C ALA A 37 -4.94 -3.25 -4.32
N VAL A 38 -6.25 -3.41 -4.54
CA VAL A 38 -6.87 -3.10 -5.83
C VAL A 38 -7.91 -1.99 -5.66
N LEU A 39 -7.78 -0.93 -6.46
CA LEU A 39 -8.80 0.08 -6.65
C LEU A 39 -9.68 -0.31 -7.83
N ASN A 40 -11.00 -0.34 -7.62
CA ASN A 40 -11.97 -0.27 -8.71
C ASN A 40 -12.27 1.22 -8.97
N ASP A 41 -11.81 1.73 -10.11
CA ASP A 41 -11.96 3.14 -10.50
C ASP A 41 -13.19 3.38 -11.40
N GLY A 42 -14.03 2.37 -11.57
CA GLY A 42 -15.19 2.40 -12.46
C GLY A 42 -14.83 2.11 -13.92
N ASP A 43 -15.86 1.90 -14.75
CA ASP A 43 -15.73 1.65 -16.20
C ASP A 43 -14.70 0.56 -16.54
N ASP A 44 -14.70 -0.53 -15.77
CA ASP A 44 -13.75 -1.66 -15.89
C ASP A 44 -12.27 -1.27 -15.77
N ASN A 45 -11.99 -0.18 -15.06
CA ASN A 45 -10.63 0.23 -14.73
C ASN A 45 -10.26 -0.24 -13.33
N TYR A 46 -9.35 -1.19 -13.25
CA TYR A 46 -8.83 -1.74 -12.00
C TYR A 46 -7.33 -1.45 -11.92
N TYR A 47 -6.88 -0.94 -10.78
CA TYR A 47 -5.47 -0.60 -10.54
C TYR A 47 -4.99 -1.32 -9.30
N MET A 48 -3.89 -2.08 -9.44
CA MET A 48 -3.25 -2.75 -8.31
C MET A 48 -2.06 -1.92 -7.83
N TYR A 49 -2.06 -1.61 -6.54
CA TYR A 49 -0.94 -0.99 -5.82
C TYR A 49 -0.26 -2.06 -5.00
N PHE A 50 1.08 -2.10 -5.02
CA PHE A 50 1.82 -3.14 -4.31
C PHE A 50 3.25 -2.71 -4.01
N GLY A 51 3.91 -3.50 -3.19
CA GLY A 51 5.32 -3.33 -2.84
C GLY A 51 5.56 -3.30 -1.35
N GLY A 52 6.71 -3.78 -0.94
CA GLY A 52 7.19 -3.71 0.43
C GLY A 52 8.70 -3.87 0.46
N LEU A 53 9.35 -3.09 1.33
CA LEU A 53 10.79 -3.16 1.56
C LEU A 53 11.17 -4.39 2.41
N TRP A 54 12.44 -4.61 2.63
CA TRP A 54 13.03 -5.71 3.42
C TRP A 54 12.47 -7.07 3.00
N GLY A 55 11.67 -7.70 3.85
CA GLY A 55 11.03 -9.00 3.57
C GLY A 55 10.17 -8.99 2.30
N GLY A 56 9.61 -7.86 1.92
CA GLY A 56 8.86 -7.66 0.68
C GLY A 56 9.72 -7.56 -0.58
N GLN A 57 11.04 -7.48 -0.44
CA GLN A 57 12.03 -7.57 -1.51
C GLN A 57 12.00 -6.44 -2.55
N LEU A 58 11.22 -5.36 -2.34
CA LEU A 58 11.07 -4.28 -3.33
C LEU A 58 12.43 -3.61 -3.66
N GLN A 59 13.34 -3.53 -2.70
CA GLN A 59 14.70 -3.00 -2.85
C GLN A 59 15.57 -3.80 -3.83
N ARG A 60 15.15 -5.00 -4.23
CA ARG A 60 15.83 -5.84 -5.23
C ARG A 60 15.46 -5.50 -6.67
N TYR A 61 14.55 -4.55 -6.87
CA TYR A 61 14.01 -4.22 -8.19
C TYR A 61 14.23 -2.77 -8.55
N ARG A 62 14.67 -2.53 -9.78
CA ARG A 62 14.69 -1.24 -10.44
C ARG A 62 14.09 -1.40 -11.83
N ASP A 63 13.25 -0.45 -12.24
CA ASP A 63 12.59 -0.49 -13.56
C ASP A 63 11.96 -1.86 -13.87
N ASN A 64 11.30 -2.45 -12.88
CA ASN A 64 10.65 -3.78 -12.92
C ASN A 64 11.61 -4.96 -13.13
N LYS A 65 12.91 -4.72 -13.10
CA LYS A 65 13.93 -5.76 -13.27
C LYS A 65 14.63 -6.05 -11.96
N ALA A 66 14.87 -7.34 -11.71
CA ALA A 66 15.70 -7.74 -10.58
C ALA A 66 17.14 -7.23 -10.77
N LEU A 67 17.73 -6.69 -9.71
CA LEU A 67 19.11 -6.26 -9.71
C LEU A 67 20.06 -7.46 -9.61
N GLU A 68 21.06 -7.53 -10.46
CA GLU A 68 22.11 -8.56 -10.39
C GLU A 68 22.92 -8.47 -9.09
N SER A 69 23.11 -7.26 -8.57
CA SER A 69 23.77 -7.00 -7.27
C SER A 69 22.96 -7.42 -6.04
N GLY A 70 21.72 -7.86 -6.24
CA GLY A 70 20.78 -8.15 -5.15
C GLY A 70 20.11 -6.90 -4.58
N ALA A 71 19.91 -6.86 -3.26
CA ALA A 71 19.25 -5.74 -2.59
C ALA A 71 20.15 -4.51 -2.51
N THR A 72 19.63 -3.36 -2.94
CA THR A 72 20.30 -2.06 -2.78
C THR A 72 19.32 -1.01 -2.26
N PHE A 73 19.82 -0.13 -1.39
CA PHE A 73 19.08 1.01 -0.89
C PHE A 73 19.71 2.30 -1.42
N PRO A 74 18.92 3.31 -1.79
CA PRO A 74 19.45 4.62 -2.11
C PRO A 74 20.07 5.27 -0.85
N ALA A 75 20.97 6.23 -1.07
CA ALA A 75 21.49 7.05 0.02
C ALA A 75 20.37 7.93 0.62
N ASP A 76 20.54 8.38 1.87
CA ASP A 76 19.50 9.11 2.60
C ASP A 76 18.97 10.36 1.87
N ASN A 77 19.81 11.00 1.07
CA ASN A 77 19.48 12.19 0.29
C ASN A 77 18.99 11.89 -1.14
N GLU A 78 18.91 10.63 -1.52
CA GLU A 78 18.37 10.20 -2.82
C GLU A 78 16.87 9.90 -2.71
N PRO A 79 16.11 9.90 -3.83
CA PRO A 79 14.70 9.53 -3.81
C PRO A 79 14.47 8.14 -3.19
N SER A 80 13.45 8.03 -2.34
CA SER A 80 13.06 6.77 -1.72
C SER A 80 12.59 5.75 -2.75
N ILE A 81 12.65 4.46 -2.39
CA ILE A 81 12.09 3.40 -3.23
C ILE A 81 10.56 3.51 -3.20
N PRO A 82 9.90 3.80 -4.33
CA PRO A 82 8.45 3.97 -4.38
C PRO A 82 7.71 2.63 -4.41
N GLY A 83 6.47 2.60 -3.93
CA GLY A 83 5.52 1.53 -4.25
C GLY A 83 5.31 1.39 -5.77
N ARG A 84 4.48 0.45 -6.16
CA ARG A 84 4.17 0.19 -7.58
C ARG A 84 2.67 0.26 -7.80
N VAL A 85 2.30 0.66 -9.01
CA VAL A 85 0.93 0.61 -9.51
C VAL A 85 0.92 0.06 -10.93
N ALA A 86 -0.05 -0.78 -11.24
CA ALA A 86 -0.31 -1.24 -12.60
C ALA A 86 -1.81 -1.38 -12.83
N LYS A 87 -2.26 -1.02 -14.03
CA LYS A 87 -3.61 -1.34 -14.47
C LYS A 87 -3.71 -2.86 -14.67
N LEU A 88 -4.82 -3.43 -14.23
CA LEU A 88 -5.14 -4.84 -14.45
C LEU A 88 -5.88 -5.05 -15.77
N SER A 89 -5.80 -6.26 -16.31
CA SER A 89 -6.71 -6.74 -17.35
C SER A 89 -8.16 -6.72 -16.85
N ALA A 90 -9.13 -6.70 -17.76
CA ALA A 90 -10.54 -6.61 -17.41
C ALA A 90 -11.02 -7.76 -16.51
N ASP A 91 -10.41 -8.94 -16.62
CA ASP A 91 -10.65 -10.10 -15.76
C ASP A 91 -9.87 -10.06 -14.42
N MET A 92 -9.03 -9.04 -14.21
CA MET A 92 -8.15 -8.84 -13.07
C MET A 92 -7.12 -9.96 -12.81
N LEU A 93 -6.88 -10.83 -13.80
CA LEU A 93 -5.96 -11.97 -13.62
C LEU A 93 -4.51 -11.65 -13.95
N GLN A 94 -4.27 -10.57 -14.70
CA GLN A 94 -2.94 -10.16 -15.14
C GLN A 94 -2.79 -8.64 -15.13
N PHE A 95 -1.55 -8.17 -15.15
CA PHE A 95 -1.27 -6.78 -15.50
C PHE A 95 -1.58 -6.53 -16.97
N ALA A 96 -2.28 -5.42 -17.27
CA ALA A 96 -2.50 -4.93 -18.63
C ALA A 96 -1.34 -4.05 -19.13
N GLU A 97 -0.43 -3.66 -18.24
CA GLU A 97 0.73 -2.80 -18.50
C GLU A 97 1.89 -3.15 -17.56
N GLU A 98 3.07 -2.61 -17.84
CA GLU A 98 4.20 -2.69 -16.91
C GLU A 98 3.93 -1.85 -15.65
N PRO A 99 4.29 -2.33 -14.45
CA PRO A 99 4.16 -1.55 -13.22
C PRO A 99 4.92 -0.24 -13.27
N LYS A 100 4.30 0.83 -12.76
CA LYS A 100 4.86 2.18 -12.66
C LYS A 100 5.17 2.54 -11.20
N ALA A 101 6.08 3.46 -11.00
CA ALA A 101 6.42 3.98 -9.68
C ALA A 101 5.29 4.85 -9.11
N VAL A 102 4.92 4.62 -7.85
CA VAL A 102 4.05 5.50 -7.07
C VAL A 102 4.93 6.54 -6.39
N VAL A 103 5.13 7.68 -7.07
CA VAL A 103 5.99 8.74 -6.56
C VAL A 103 5.23 9.59 -5.54
N ILE A 104 5.79 9.75 -4.35
CA ILE A 104 5.28 10.63 -3.30
C ILE A 104 6.16 11.87 -3.24
N LEU A 105 5.53 13.04 -3.35
CA LEU A 105 6.19 14.35 -3.31
C LEU A 105 6.01 14.99 -1.94
N ASP A 106 6.99 15.79 -1.53
CA ASP A 106 6.88 16.71 -0.40
C ASP A 106 6.06 17.96 -0.75
N GLU A 107 5.96 18.89 0.18
CA GLU A 107 5.27 20.18 0.03
C GLU A 107 5.93 21.12 -1.01
N ASN A 108 7.17 20.85 -1.42
CA ASN A 108 7.91 21.61 -2.42
C ASN A 108 7.85 20.94 -3.81
N GLY A 109 7.11 19.82 -3.94
CA GLY A 109 7.00 19.06 -5.17
C GLY A 109 8.23 18.20 -5.49
N GLN A 110 9.09 17.92 -4.50
CA GLN A 110 10.25 17.03 -4.65
C GLN A 110 9.92 15.63 -4.15
N PRO A 111 10.44 14.57 -4.78
CA PRO A 111 10.26 13.22 -4.26
C PRO A 111 10.79 13.07 -2.83
N LEU A 112 10.04 12.37 -1.97
CA LEU A 112 10.51 12.04 -0.63
C LEU A 112 11.81 11.24 -0.70
N THR A 113 12.75 11.52 0.20
CA THR A 113 14.07 10.88 0.21
C THR A 113 14.08 9.58 1.01
N ALA A 114 15.11 8.75 0.80
CA ALA A 114 15.28 7.47 1.48
C ALA A 114 15.48 7.63 2.98
N GLY A 115 16.12 8.72 3.42
CA GLY A 115 16.33 9.05 4.84
C GLY A 115 15.09 9.60 5.55
N ASP A 116 14.02 9.94 4.81
CA ASP A 116 12.77 10.45 5.40
C ASP A 116 11.89 9.29 5.92
N ASN A 117 12.34 8.65 6.97
CA ASN A 117 11.68 7.49 7.55
C ASN A 117 10.28 7.80 8.14
N GLU A 118 10.00 9.06 8.41
CA GLU A 118 8.72 9.49 8.98
C GLU A 118 7.60 9.59 7.94
N ARG A 119 7.95 9.72 6.64
CA ARG A 119 6.99 10.01 5.58
C ARG A 119 7.09 9.07 4.36
N ARG A 120 8.27 8.49 4.10
CA ARG A 120 8.48 7.66 2.91
C ARG A 120 7.69 6.36 2.95
N PHE A 121 7.37 5.86 1.76
CA PHE A 121 6.77 4.54 1.58
C PHE A 121 7.67 3.42 2.12
N PHE A 122 7.05 2.46 2.81
CA PHE A 122 7.70 1.21 3.20
C PHE A 122 6.92 -0.01 2.69
N GLU A 123 5.63 -0.13 3.02
CA GLU A 123 4.77 -1.25 2.61
C GLU A 123 3.27 -0.92 2.78
N ALA A 124 2.40 -1.93 2.64
CA ALA A 124 0.98 -1.86 2.96
C ALA A 124 0.21 -0.82 2.14
N SER A 125 0.40 -0.85 0.83
CA SER A 125 -0.32 0.04 -0.10
C SER A 125 -1.83 -0.10 0.02
N TRP A 126 -2.54 1.04 0.02
CA TRP A 126 -3.98 1.11 -0.16
C TRP A 126 -4.35 2.33 -1.01
N MET A 127 -5.47 2.25 -1.72
CA MET A 127 -5.98 3.36 -2.51
C MET A 127 -7.49 3.47 -2.37
N HIS A 128 -7.97 4.69 -2.13
CA HIS A 128 -9.39 5.01 -2.20
C HIS A 128 -9.61 6.39 -2.84
N LYS A 129 -10.86 6.70 -3.17
CA LYS A 129 -11.24 8.00 -3.72
C LYS A 129 -12.16 8.74 -2.73
N TYR A 130 -11.86 10.01 -2.53
CA TYR A 130 -12.71 10.92 -1.78
C TYR A 130 -12.75 12.28 -2.48
N ASN A 131 -13.96 12.85 -2.67
CA ASN A 131 -14.17 14.12 -3.36
C ASN A 131 -13.45 14.25 -4.70
N GLY A 132 -13.43 13.17 -5.49
CA GLY A 132 -12.81 13.14 -6.82
C GLY A 132 -11.28 13.08 -6.83
N LYS A 133 -10.64 12.99 -5.67
CA LYS A 133 -9.19 12.83 -5.51
C LYS A 133 -8.82 11.40 -5.15
N TYR A 134 -7.58 11.00 -5.45
CA TYR A 134 -7.00 9.70 -5.15
C TYR A 134 -6.12 9.80 -3.91
N TYR A 135 -6.45 9.02 -2.89
CA TYR A 135 -5.75 8.97 -1.61
C TYR A 135 -4.93 7.68 -1.54
N PHE A 136 -3.65 7.80 -1.78
CA PHE A 136 -2.70 6.71 -1.61
C PHE A 136 -2.23 6.65 -0.17
N SER A 137 -2.54 5.58 0.54
CA SER A 137 -2.11 5.38 1.93
C SER A 137 -1.20 4.16 2.06
N TYR A 138 -0.30 4.22 3.05
CA TYR A 138 0.79 3.26 3.21
C TYR A 138 1.37 3.30 4.62
N SER A 139 2.15 2.28 4.97
CA SER A 139 2.94 2.22 6.19
C SER A 139 4.35 2.76 5.97
N THR A 140 4.89 3.46 6.97
CA THR A 140 6.27 3.99 6.98
C THR A 140 7.29 2.99 7.54
N GLY A 141 6.87 1.79 7.97
CA GLY A 141 7.73 0.74 8.48
C GLY A 141 8.23 1.01 9.89
N ASP A 142 9.51 1.33 10.06
CA ASP A 142 10.16 1.47 11.37
C ASP A 142 9.54 2.52 12.27
N THR A 143 8.93 3.55 11.71
CA THR A 143 8.24 4.60 12.49
C THR A 143 6.79 4.24 12.82
N HIS A 144 6.31 3.08 12.30
CA HIS A 144 5.01 2.48 12.62
C HIS A 144 3.79 3.39 12.38
N ARG A 145 3.85 4.27 11.38
CA ARG A 145 2.74 5.16 11.02
C ARG A 145 2.01 4.67 9.78
N LEU A 146 0.72 4.93 9.72
CA LEU A 146 0.00 4.98 8.46
C LEU A 146 -0.03 6.42 7.98
N CYS A 147 0.52 6.65 6.80
CA CYS A 147 0.55 7.95 6.15
C CYS A 147 -0.27 7.94 4.87
N TYR A 148 -0.55 9.13 4.33
CA TYR A 148 -1.23 9.27 3.05
C TYR A 148 -0.73 10.44 2.23
N ALA A 149 -0.94 10.31 0.93
CA ALA A 149 -0.65 11.33 -0.07
C ALA A 149 -1.82 11.42 -1.06
N ILE A 150 -2.06 12.58 -1.64
CA ILE A 150 -3.18 12.86 -2.54
C ILE A 150 -2.69 13.17 -3.95
N GLY A 151 -3.38 12.61 -4.96
CA GLY A 151 -3.13 12.85 -6.37
C GLY A 151 -4.41 13.05 -7.17
N ASP A 152 -4.24 13.43 -8.44
CA ASP A 152 -5.35 13.73 -9.36
C ASP A 152 -5.72 12.57 -10.28
N ASN A 153 -4.93 11.52 -10.29
CA ASN A 153 -5.17 10.32 -11.11
C ASN A 153 -4.55 9.08 -10.43
N PRO A 154 -4.89 7.86 -10.86
CA PRO A 154 -4.47 6.63 -10.19
C PRO A 154 -2.95 6.37 -10.21
N TYR A 155 -2.21 7.02 -11.07
CA TYR A 155 -0.74 6.86 -11.15
C TYR A 155 0.03 7.90 -10.34
N GLY A 156 -0.64 8.96 -9.88
CA GLY A 156 0.03 10.09 -9.24
C GLY A 156 0.71 11.06 -10.23
N PRO A 157 1.75 11.82 -9.83
CA PRO A 157 2.36 11.75 -8.50
C PRO A 157 1.39 12.13 -7.38
N PHE A 158 1.73 11.71 -6.16
CA PHE A 158 0.91 12.01 -4.97
C PHE A 158 1.68 12.94 -4.05
N THR A 159 1.04 14.00 -3.56
CA THR A 159 1.66 14.91 -2.58
C THR A 159 1.32 14.46 -1.17
N TYR A 160 2.33 14.28 -0.33
CA TYR A 160 2.18 13.91 1.07
C TYR A 160 1.26 14.88 1.82
N GLN A 161 0.34 14.36 2.62
CA GLN A 161 -0.62 15.16 3.37
C GLN A 161 -0.55 14.98 4.89
N GLY A 162 -0.12 13.81 5.37
CA GLY A 162 -0.05 13.61 6.80
C GLY A 162 -0.16 12.16 7.25
N VAL A 163 -0.44 12.00 8.53
CA VAL A 163 -0.59 10.73 9.23
C VAL A 163 -2.07 10.40 9.37
N ILE A 164 -2.45 9.17 9.05
CA ILE A 164 -3.80 8.64 9.27
C ILE A 164 -3.91 8.07 10.68
N LEU A 165 -2.91 7.23 11.04
CA LEU A 165 -2.87 6.51 12.30
C LEU A 165 -1.47 6.61 12.89
N THR A 166 -1.37 7.08 14.14
CA THR A 166 -0.13 7.05 14.89
C THR A 166 0.21 5.63 15.34
N PRO A 167 1.45 5.34 15.81
CA PRO A 167 1.85 3.98 16.17
C PRO A 167 0.87 3.27 17.10
N VAL A 168 0.64 1.99 16.81
CA VAL A 168 -0.15 1.08 17.65
C VAL A 168 0.77 0.10 18.38
N VAL A 169 0.22 -0.68 19.31
CA VAL A 169 0.97 -1.77 19.93
C VAL A 169 1.25 -2.87 18.91
N GLY A 170 2.52 -3.14 18.69
CA GLY A 170 3.02 -4.11 17.69
C GLY A 170 3.80 -3.42 16.57
N TRP A 171 4.21 -4.22 15.57
CA TRP A 171 4.92 -3.72 14.40
C TRP A 171 3.94 -3.04 13.43
N THR A 172 4.33 -2.82 12.19
CA THR A 172 3.58 -2.13 11.15
C THR A 172 2.11 -2.51 11.05
N THR A 173 1.34 -1.64 10.44
CA THR A 173 -0.09 -1.81 10.26
C THR A 173 -0.45 -1.91 8.79
N HIS A 174 -0.91 -3.07 8.34
CA HIS A 174 -1.72 -3.17 7.15
C HIS A 174 -3.10 -2.61 7.43
N HIS A 175 -3.74 -2.02 6.42
CA HIS A 175 -5.00 -1.33 6.59
C HIS A 175 -5.85 -1.40 5.33
N SER A 176 -7.10 -1.04 5.49
CA SER A 176 -8.00 -0.68 4.40
C SER A 176 -8.91 0.47 4.83
N ILE A 177 -9.30 1.30 3.87
CA ILE A 177 -10.20 2.43 4.08
C ILE A 177 -11.40 2.23 3.15
N VAL A 178 -12.60 2.19 3.72
CA VAL A 178 -13.82 1.94 2.96
C VAL A 178 -14.94 2.86 3.41
N GLU A 179 -15.80 3.24 2.47
CA GLU A 179 -17.06 3.89 2.76
C GLU A 179 -18.14 2.85 2.97
N TYR A 180 -18.94 3.02 4.01
CA TYR A 180 -20.11 2.23 4.25
C TYR A 180 -21.23 3.06 4.83
N ARG A 181 -22.37 3.14 4.14
CA ARG A 181 -23.57 3.90 4.55
C ARG A 181 -23.30 5.38 4.86
N GLY A 182 -22.46 6.03 4.05
CA GLY A 182 -22.14 7.45 4.17
C GLY A 182 -21.12 7.78 5.26
N LYS A 183 -20.48 6.79 5.85
CA LYS A 183 -19.39 6.93 6.80
C LYS A 183 -18.14 6.22 6.29
N TRP A 184 -16.98 6.76 6.63
CA TRP A 184 -15.70 6.15 6.31
C TRP A 184 -15.14 5.38 7.50
N TYR A 185 -14.47 4.27 7.23
CA TYR A 185 -13.90 3.38 8.24
C TYR A 185 -12.47 3.01 7.87
N LEU A 186 -11.61 3.07 8.86
CA LEU A 186 -10.26 2.50 8.82
C LEU A 186 -10.30 1.12 9.49
N PHE A 187 -9.92 0.10 8.72
CA PHE A 187 -9.60 -1.23 9.24
C PHE A 187 -8.09 -1.34 9.37
N HIS A 188 -7.61 -1.68 10.54
CA HIS A 188 -6.20 -1.87 10.83
C HIS A 188 -6.01 -3.03 11.81
N HIS A 189 -4.81 -3.28 12.24
CA HIS A 189 -4.55 -4.29 13.29
C HIS A 189 -3.63 -3.72 14.36
N ASP A 190 -3.72 -4.31 15.54
CA ASP A 190 -2.75 -4.17 16.63
C ASP A 190 -2.38 -5.54 17.22
N SER A 191 -1.55 -5.54 18.25
CA SER A 191 -1.17 -6.72 19.00
C SER A 191 -1.50 -6.62 20.49
N VAL A 192 -2.42 -5.72 20.90
CA VAL A 192 -2.80 -5.48 22.29
C VAL A 192 -3.26 -6.79 22.98
N PRO A 193 -4.19 -7.59 22.42
CA PRO A 193 -4.67 -8.79 23.08
C PRO A 193 -3.61 -9.87 23.32
N SER A 194 -2.52 -9.83 22.54
CA SER A 194 -1.39 -10.75 22.69
C SER A 194 -0.25 -10.23 23.55
N GLY A 195 -0.41 -9.03 24.16
CA GLY A 195 0.63 -8.37 24.90
C GLY A 195 1.79 -7.86 24.05
N GLY A 196 1.51 -7.42 22.83
CA GLY A 196 2.49 -6.81 21.91
C GLY A 196 3.24 -7.81 21.03
N ARG A 197 2.77 -9.05 20.93
CA ARG A 197 3.39 -10.06 20.03
C ARG A 197 3.02 -9.75 18.59
N THR A 198 3.92 -9.15 17.83
CA THR A 198 3.72 -8.60 16.48
C THR A 198 3.06 -9.57 15.48
N TRP A 199 3.30 -10.86 15.61
CA TRP A 199 2.70 -11.89 14.74
C TRP A 199 1.32 -12.39 15.20
N LEU A 200 0.88 -12.02 16.41
CA LEU A 200 -0.46 -12.33 16.95
C LEU A 200 -1.32 -11.06 16.90
N ARG A 201 -1.82 -10.80 15.74
CA ARG A 201 -2.55 -9.57 15.37
C ARG A 201 -4.03 -9.71 15.67
N SER A 202 -4.68 -8.61 16.04
CA SER A 202 -6.13 -8.50 16.15
C SER A 202 -6.64 -7.36 15.28
N LEU A 203 -7.76 -7.64 14.60
CA LEU A 203 -8.43 -6.64 13.76
C LEU A 203 -9.04 -5.55 14.63
N LYS A 204 -8.85 -4.31 14.20
CA LYS A 204 -9.48 -3.12 14.72
C LYS A 204 -10.24 -2.40 13.60
N VAL A 205 -11.28 -1.69 13.98
CA VAL A 205 -12.02 -0.80 13.10
C VAL A 205 -12.34 0.48 13.85
N CYS A 206 -12.13 1.62 13.21
CA CYS A 206 -12.52 2.92 13.72
C CYS A 206 -13.15 3.76 12.61
N GLU A 207 -13.98 4.71 12.98
CA GLU A 207 -14.51 5.71 12.07
C GLU A 207 -13.36 6.63 11.64
N LEU A 208 -13.30 6.93 10.33
CA LEU A 208 -12.31 7.83 9.74
C LEU A 208 -13.05 9.09 9.27
N GLU A 209 -12.55 10.25 9.65
CA GLU A 209 -13.16 11.52 9.33
C GLU A 209 -12.24 12.38 8.46
N TYR A 210 -12.86 13.28 7.69
CA TYR A 210 -12.17 14.27 6.88
C TYR A 210 -12.55 15.66 7.37
N ASP A 211 -11.59 16.58 7.33
CA ASP A 211 -11.87 18.00 7.55
C ASP A 211 -12.51 18.67 6.32
N ALA A 212 -12.79 19.96 6.42
CA ALA A 212 -13.43 20.73 5.35
C ALA A 212 -12.58 20.82 4.07
N GLU A 213 -11.26 20.68 4.18
CA GLU A 213 -10.30 20.68 3.09
C GLU A 213 -10.09 19.29 2.49
N GLY A 214 -10.73 18.26 3.07
CA GLY A 214 -10.59 16.85 2.63
C GLY A 214 -9.37 16.15 3.21
N LYS A 215 -8.71 16.71 4.24
CA LYS A 215 -7.62 16.01 4.92
C LYS A 215 -8.18 15.02 5.93
N ILE A 216 -7.52 13.87 6.02
CA ILE A 216 -7.88 12.86 7.02
C ILE A 216 -7.51 13.37 8.41
N ILE A 217 -8.45 13.30 9.35
CA ILE A 217 -8.20 13.61 10.76
C ILE A 217 -7.41 12.44 11.36
N THR A 218 -6.24 12.73 11.91
CA THR A 218 -5.34 11.72 12.49
C THR A 218 -6.00 10.98 13.65
N ILE A 219 -5.87 9.66 13.64
CA ILE A 219 -6.35 8.76 14.69
C ILE A 219 -5.17 8.39 15.58
N GLU A 220 -5.33 8.50 16.90
CA GLU A 220 -4.30 8.11 17.86
C GLU A 220 -4.37 6.61 18.15
N GLY A 221 -3.26 5.91 17.90
CA GLY A 221 -3.22 4.45 17.93
C GLY A 221 -2.98 3.81 19.29
N LEU A 222 -2.50 4.58 20.27
CA LEU A 222 -2.14 4.09 21.61
C LEU A 222 -3.11 4.53 22.73
N ASP A 223 -4.23 5.13 22.38
CA ASP A 223 -5.27 5.52 23.33
C ASP A 223 -6.21 4.35 23.71
#